data_57208134b6692099ffbfc51e2bc0cb49
#
_entry.id   57208134b6692099ffbfc51e2bc0cb49
#
_cell.length_a   1.000
_cell.length_b   1.000
_cell.length_c   1.000
_cell.angle_alpha   90.00
_cell.angle_beta   90.00
_cell.angle_gamma   90.00
#
_symmetry.space_group_name_H-M   'P 1'
#
loop_
_entity.id
_entity.type
_entity.pdbx_description
1 polymer ?
#
loop_
_entity_poly.entity_id
_entity_poly.type
_entity_poly.pdbx_seq_one_letter_code
_entity_poly.pdbx_strand_id
1 'polypeptide(L)'
;MVHKDDPSPDIAARTLAALLRDIVASGRKPIEPPDISDAAAVHDLRKALKRWRAILRLIAPLVGDEAELMRVEARNLAREMAAARDGQAALEAIADLSDAGDSLPKLSARSRAVIAERLAEMGAGAQAIGLSPARRTRLGDMWSRAAAAVERWPLERFDRSQAAEQLTVFYRRVCAAVPDDWSHASPEALHRFRQRVVEHRYQMELADPLWPKLMHVWVSEAQRLRDRLGAHHDLVILQRLTEPHQPLARWRSQLELLIAERQTAHVAAAKRLTGRLFAEKSKAFRQRLASLWEHRAQRRD
;
A
#
# COMPACT_ATOMS: atom_id res chain seq x y z
N MET A 1 -43.05 -16.68 -26.81
CA MET A 1 -42.58 -16.29 -25.46
C MET A 1 -41.08 -16.35 -25.51
N VAL A 2 -40.45 -15.21 -25.83
CA VAL A 2 -38.99 -15.11 -26.00
C VAL A 2 -38.40 -15.00 -24.60
N HIS A 3 -37.65 -16.01 -24.19
CA HIS A 3 -36.79 -15.91 -23.01
C HIS A 3 -35.78 -14.78 -23.29
N LYS A 4 -35.97 -13.69 -22.59
CA LYS A 4 -34.98 -12.62 -22.51
C LYS A 4 -33.82 -13.20 -21.70
N ASP A 5 -32.80 -13.68 -22.38
CA ASP A 5 -31.54 -14.05 -21.75
C ASP A 5 -31.07 -12.84 -20.95
N ASP A 6 -31.07 -12.98 -19.63
CA ASP A 6 -30.50 -11.98 -18.72
C ASP A 6 -28.98 -12.00 -19.00
N PRO A 7 -28.39 -10.94 -19.54
CA PRO A 7 -26.99 -10.98 -19.95
C PRO A 7 -26.12 -11.26 -18.73
N SER A 8 -25.40 -12.39 -18.76
CA SER A 8 -24.43 -12.70 -17.69
C SER A 8 -23.58 -11.49 -17.36
N PRO A 9 -23.37 -11.18 -16.06
CA PRO A 9 -22.60 -10.01 -15.65
C PRO A 9 -21.24 -9.94 -16.35
N ASP A 10 -20.82 -8.73 -16.74
CA ASP A 10 -19.53 -8.50 -17.40
C ASP A 10 -18.38 -9.12 -16.58
N ILE A 11 -17.35 -9.59 -17.28
CA ILE A 11 -16.17 -10.19 -16.62
C ILE A 11 -15.50 -9.24 -15.64
N ALA A 12 -15.54 -7.94 -15.89
CA ALA A 12 -15.02 -6.92 -14.97
C ALA A 12 -15.87 -6.86 -13.68
N ALA A 13 -17.19 -6.91 -13.80
CA ALA A 13 -18.12 -6.96 -12.67
C ALA A 13 -17.86 -8.20 -11.78
N ARG A 14 -17.75 -9.38 -12.39
CA ARG A 14 -17.43 -10.63 -11.66
C ARG A 14 -16.08 -10.57 -10.96
N THR A 15 -15.06 -10.04 -11.64
CA THR A 15 -13.71 -9.89 -11.09
C THR A 15 -13.71 -8.92 -9.91
N LEU A 16 -14.41 -7.79 -10.04
CA LEU A 16 -14.54 -6.80 -8.97
C LEU A 16 -15.26 -7.39 -7.75
N ALA A 17 -16.37 -8.09 -7.97
CA ALA A 17 -17.12 -8.73 -6.87
C ALA A 17 -16.26 -9.77 -6.13
N ALA A 18 -15.53 -10.61 -6.87
CA ALA A 18 -14.61 -11.59 -6.28
C ALA A 18 -13.48 -10.90 -5.48
N LEU A 19 -12.89 -9.84 -6.01
CA LEU A 19 -11.83 -9.07 -5.34
C LEU A 19 -12.35 -8.43 -4.05
N LEU A 20 -13.53 -7.83 -4.06
CA LEU A 20 -14.13 -7.21 -2.86
C LEU A 20 -14.41 -8.24 -1.78
N ARG A 21 -14.97 -9.42 -2.14
CA ARG A 21 -15.20 -10.52 -1.19
C ARG A 21 -13.90 -11.06 -0.60
N ASP A 22 -12.85 -11.22 -1.42
CA ASP A 22 -11.52 -11.62 -0.94
C ASP A 22 -10.93 -10.62 0.06
N ILE A 23 -11.06 -9.31 -0.21
CA ILE A 23 -10.59 -8.26 0.69
C ILE A 23 -11.32 -8.33 2.03
N VAL A 24 -12.65 -8.48 2.01
CA VAL A 24 -13.47 -8.60 3.22
C VAL A 24 -13.07 -9.84 4.02
N ALA A 25 -12.95 -11.00 3.37
CA ALA A 25 -12.49 -12.23 4.00
C ALA A 25 -11.11 -12.10 4.64
N SER A 26 -10.17 -11.49 3.90
CA SER A 26 -8.79 -11.20 4.38
C SER A 26 -8.78 -10.27 5.59
N GLY A 27 -9.75 -9.34 5.68
CA GLY A 27 -9.87 -8.42 6.81
C GLY A 27 -10.53 -9.03 8.04
N ARG A 28 -11.40 -10.04 7.86
CA ARG A 28 -12.07 -10.74 8.97
C ARG A 28 -11.16 -11.77 9.63
N LYS A 29 -10.39 -12.50 8.84
CA LYS A 29 -9.52 -13.58 9.31
C LYS A 29 -8.63 -13.22 10.50
N PRO A 30 -7.91 -12.06 10.56
CA PRO A 30 -7.06 -11.72 11.69
C PRO A 30 -7.81 -11.31 12.96
N ILE A 31 -9.14 -11.13 12.89
CA ILE A 31 -9.98 -10.74 14.03
C ILE A 31 -10.46 -11.97 14.79
N GLU A 32 -10.68 -13.07 14.07
CA GLU A 32 -11.09 -14.35 14.63
C GLU A 32 -9.93 -14.93 15.45
N PRO A 33 -10.18 -15.47 16.68
CA PRO A 33 -9.09 -15.99 17.53
C PRO A 33 -8.60 -17.35 17.01
N PRO A 34 -7.45 -17.88 17.47
CA PRO A 34 -6.38 -17.31 18.30
C PRO A 34 -4.93 -17.66 17.91
N ASP A 35 -4.60 -18.10 16.68
CA ASP A 35 -3.29 -18.68 16.38
C ASP A 35 -2.23 -17.67 15.87
N ILE A 36 -2.61 -16.41 15.74
CA ILE A 36 -1.75 -15.36 15.18
C ILE A 36 -1.38 -14.37 16.27
N SER A 37 -0.08 -14.06 16.42
CA SER A 37 0.35 -12.99 17.33
C SER A 37 -0.34 -11.66 16.99
N ASP A 38 -0.62 -10.82 17.99
CA ASP A 38 -1.23 -9.51 17.79
C ASP A 38 -0.48 -8.64 16.76
N ALA A 39 0.84 -8.75 16.70
CA ALA A 39 1.66 -8.03 15.71
C ALA A 39 1.36 -8.49 14.27
N ALA A 40 1.26 -9.80 14.02
CA ALA A 40 0.89 -10.36 12.73
C ALA A 40 -0.54 -9.99 12.34
N ALA A 41 -1.48 -10.10 13.29
CA ALA A 41 -2.87 -9.72 13.09
C ALA A 41 -3.02 -8.23 12.72
N VAL A 42 -2.32 -7.33 13.41
CA VAL A 42 -2.26 -5.89 13.09
C VAL A 42 -1.66 -5.66 11.70
N HIS A 43 -0.61 -6.39 11.33
CA HIS A 43 -0.01 -6.28 10.00
C HIS A 43 -1.01 -6.65 8.90
N ASP A 44 -1.69 -7.79 9.03
CA ASP A 44 -2.65 -8.29 8.04
C ASP A 44 -3.89 -7.39 7.95
N LEU A 45 -4.42 -6.91 9.08
CA LEU A 45 -5.50 -5.93 9.12
C LEU A 45 -5.12 -4.63 8.41
N ARG A 46 -3.94 -4.12 8.62
CA ARG A 46 -3.45 -2.90 7.94
C ARG A 46 -3.31 -3.11 6.44
N LYS A 47 -2.89 -4.30 6.00
CA LYS A 47 -2.84 -4.68 4.59
C LYS A 47 -4.25 -4.72 4.00
N ALA A 48 -5.20 -5.40 4.65
CA ALA A 48 -6.59 -5.49 4.21
C ALA A 48 -7.25 -4.10 4.14
N LEU A 49 -7.09 -3.25 5.16
CA LEU A 49 -7.61 -1.87 5.17
C LEU A 49 -7.01 -0.99 4.05
N LYS A 50 -5.75 -1.19 3.67
CA LYS A 50 -5.14 -0.48 2.53
C LYS A 50 -5.75 -0.94 1.20
N ARG A 51 -5.91 -2.26 1.01
CA ARG A 51 -6.57 -2.84 -0.17
C ARG A 51 -8.01 -2.32 -0.28
N TRP A 52 -8.78 -2.42 0.81
CA TRP A 52 -10.17 -1.93 0.89
C TRP A 52 -10.29 -0.47 0.47
N ARG A 53 -9.49 0.41 1.08
CA ARG A 53 -9.48 1.84 0.75
C ARG A 53 -9.11 2.14 -0.69
N ALA A 54 -8.20 1.36 -1.28
CA ALA A 54 -7.79 1.53 -2.68
C ALA A 54 -8.92 1.16 -3.64
N ILE A 55 -9.62 0.05 -3.39
CA ILE A 55 -10.73 -0.40 -4.23
C ILE A 55 -11.98 0.47 -4.03
N LEU A 56 -12.28 0.91 -2.80
CA LEU A 56 -13.36 1.87 -2.57
C LEU A 56 -13.20 3.16 -3.39
N ARG A 57 -11.97 3.67 -3.54
CA ARG A 57 -11.72 4.81 -4.41
C ARG A 57 -11.94 4.51 -5.88
N LEU A 58 -11.61 3.29 -6.32
CA LEU A 58 -11.81 2.87 -7.70
C LEU A 58 -13.30 2.84 -8.05
N ILE A 59 -14.14 2.34 -7.12
CA ILE A 59 -15.57 2.15 -7.34
C ILE A 59 -16.44 3.33 -6.84
N ALA A 60 -15.85 4.36 -6.26
CA ALA A 60 -16.60 5.53 -5.76
C ALA A 60 -17.56 6.14 -6.80
N PRO A 61 -17.23 6.23 -8.11
CA PRO A 61 -18.18 6.71 -9.10
C PRO A 61 -19.40 5.82 -9.31
N LEU A 62 -19.30 4.52 -8.97
CA LEU A 62 -20.40 3.55 -9.07
C LEU A 62 -21.27 3.53 -7.80
N VAL A 63 -20.62 3.58 -6.63
CA VAL A 63 -21.25 3.37 -5.31
C VAL A 63 -21.69 4.69 -4.64
N GLY A 64 -21.01 5.80 -4.98
CA GLY A 64 -21.29 7.12 -4.40
C GLY A 64 -20.70 7.31 -2.99
N ASP A 65 -21.42 8.08 -2.18
CA ASP A 65 -20.94 8.55 -0.85
C ASP A 65 -20.71 7.42 0.14
N GLU A 66 -21.38 6.29 -0.01
CA GLU A 66 -21.18 5.12 0.88
C GLU A 66 -19.74 4.61 0.80
N ALA A 67 -19.14 4.58 -0.41
CA ALA A 67 -17.74 4.21 -0.59
C ALA A 67 -16.80 5.18 0.14
N GLU A 68 -17.08 6.46 0.12
CA GLU A 68 -16.28 7.47 0.80
C GLU A 68 -16.39 7.35 2.33
N LEU A 69 -17.59 7.15 2.87
CA LEU A 69 -17.80 6.95 4.31
C LEU A 69 -17.04 5.73 4.82
N MET A 70 -17.17 4.59 4.13
CA MET A 70 -16.41 3.37 4.49
C MET A 70 -14.89 3.57 4.36
N ARG A 71 -14.44 4.34 3.38
CA ARG A 71 -13.03 4.66 3.19
C ARG A 71 -12.49 5.51 4.35
N VAL A 72 -13.27 6.49 4.83
CA VAL A 72 -12.90 7.34 5.96
C VAL A 72 -12.84 6.52 7.24
N GLU A 73 -13.81 5.64 7.49
CA GLU A 73 -13.80 4.73 8.63
C GLU A 73 -12.57 3.83 8.62
N ALA A 74 -12.30 3.15 7.51
CA ALA A 74 -11.14 2.29 7.34
C ALA A 74 -9.80 3.06 7.54
N ARG A 75 -9.74 4.35 7.14
CA ARG A 75 -8.58 5.21 7.39
C ARG A 75 -8.39 5.49 8.87
N ASN A 76 -9.47 5.79 9.59
CA ASN A 76 -9.40 6.11 11.00
C ASN A 76 -8.95 4.89 11.82
N LEU A 77 -9.52 3.71 11.55
CA LEU A 77 -9.09 2.45 12.17
C LEU A 77 -7.62 2.12 11.87
N ALA A 78 -7.16 2.36 10.63
CA ALA A 78 -5.76 2.17 10.28
C ALA A 78 -4.81 3.14 11.02
N ARG A 79 -5.25 4.36 11.30
CA ARG A 79 -4.48 5.37 12.08
C ARG A 79 -4.35 4.97 13.54
N GLU A 80 -5.40 4.46 14.16
CA GLU A 80 -5.39 3.98 15.54
C GLU A 80 -4.38 2.82 15.75
N MET A 81 -4.08 2.06 14.68
CA MET A 81 -3.07 1.00 14.68
C MET A 81 -1.67 1.48 14.25
N ALA A 82 -1.49 2.79 14.03
CA ALA A 82 -0.23 3.31 13.52
C ALA A 82 0.72 3.82 14.62
N ALA A 83 0.23 4.05 15.83
CA ALA A 83 0.98 4.71 16.90
C ALA A 83 2.29 3.99 17.32
N ALA A 84 2.36 2.67 17.11
CA ALA A 84 3.57 1.84 17.40
C ALA A 84 4.62 1.85 16.28
N ARG A 85 4.42 2.62 15.20
CA ARG A 85 5.19 2.41 13.95
C ARG A 85 6.52 3.12 13.89
N ASP A 86 6.68 4.28 14.52
CA ASP A 86 7.88 5.10 14.33
C ASP A 86 9.12 4.43 14.93
N GLY A 87 8.98 3.75 16.07
CA GLY A 87 10.05 2.92 16.65
C GLY A 87 10.43 1.76 15.73
N GLN A 88 9.44 1.03 15.19
CA GLN A 88 9.67 -0.07 14.26
C GLN A 88 10.30 0.40 12.94
N ALA A 89 9.82 1.52 12.37
CA ALA A 89 10.39 2.11 11.17
C ALA A 89 11.86 2.54 11.38
N ALA A 90 12.18 3.09 12.56
CA ALA A 90 13.55 3.44 12.91
C ALA A 90 14.44 2.20 13.07
N LEU A 91 13.93 1.10 13.62
CA LEU A 91 14.65 -0.19 13.69
C LEU A 91 14.92 -0.75 12.29
N GLU A 92 13.92 -0.73 11.39
CA GLU A 92 14.07 -1.13 9.99
C GLU A 92 15.10 -0.26 9.27
N ALA A 93 15.12 1.05 9.54
CA ALA A 93 16.12 1.97 8.99
C ALA A 93 17.54 1.66 9.47
N ILE A 94 17.73 1.34 10.75
CA ILE A 94 19.06 0.91 11.28
C ILE A 94 19.53 -0.39 10.63
N ALA A 95 18.62 -1.35 10.42
CA ALA A 95 18.94 -2.58 9.69
C ALA A 95 19.34 -2.29 8.24
N ASP A 96 18.59 -1.43 7.54
CA ASP A 96 18.88 -1.01 6.17
C ASP A 96 20.25 -0.31 6.04
N LEU A 97 20.65 0.51 7.02
CA LEU A 97 21.98 1.12 7.05
C LEU A 97 23.09 0.08 7.20
N SER A 98 22.81 -1.08 7.84
CA SER A 98 23.79 -2.15 8.03
C SER A 98 24.07 -2.93 6.75
N ASP A 99 23.10 -2.96 5.83
CA ASP A 99 23.20 -3.60 4.50
C ASP A 99 23.82 -2.68 3.44
N ALA A 100 24.10 -1.42 3.79
CA ALA A 100 24.81 -0.51 2.91
C ALA A 100 26.27 -0.97 2.70
N GLY A 101 26.72 -0.95 1.43
CA GLY A 101 28.03 -1.44 1.02
C GLY A 101 29.22 -0.79 1.77
N ASP A 102 30.44 -1.27 1.48
CA ASP A 102 31.68 -0.96 2.22
C ASP A 102 32.22 0.48 2.05
N SER A 103 31.47 1.38 1.42
CA SER A 103 31.96 2.72 1.03
C SER A 103 32.03 3.74 2.17
N LEU A 104 31.36 3.51 3.30
CA LEU A 104 31.35 4.42 4.45
C LEU A 104 31.75 3.73 5.76
N PRO A 105 32.20 4.50 6.76
CA PRO A 105 32.46 3.98 8.10
C PRO A 105 31.18 3.35 8.67
N LYS A 106 31.17 2.03 8.82
CA LYS A 106 30.02 1.31 9.37
C LYS A 106 29.83 1.68 10.85
N LEU A 107 28.57 1.81 11.27
CA LEU A 107 28.25 1.82 12.69
C LEU A 107 28.84 0.56 13.37
N SER A 108 29.54 0.74 14.49
CA SER A 108 30.06 -0.39 15.26
C SER A 108 28.89 -1.29 15.70
N ALA A 109 29.16 -2.60 15.83
CA ALA A 109 28.17 -3.53 16.34
C ALA A 109 27.61 -3.09 17.72
N ARG A 110 28.48 -2.52 18.57
CA ARG A 110 28.08 -1.98 19.87
C ARG A 110 27.14 -0.77 19.72
N SER A 111 27.44 0.19 18.83
CA SER A 111 26.56 1.36 18.60
C SER A 111 25.20 0.91 18.09
N ARG A 112 25.16 -0.03 17.13
CA ARG A 112 23.91 -0.60 16.62
C ARG A 112 23.06 -1.25 17.70
N ALA A 113 23.67 -2.06 18.56
CA ALA A 113 22.96 -2.72 19.66
C ALA A 113 22.35 -1.70 20.63
N VAL A 114 23.10 -0.67 21.03
CA VAL A 114 22.61 0.37 21.96
C VAL A 114 21.49 1.21 21.31
N ILE A 115 21.61 1.54 20.02
CA ILE A 115 20.55 2.28 19.29
C ILE A 115 19.30 1.39 19.20
N ALA A 116 19.44 0.11 18.84
CA ALA A 116 18.32 -0.81 18.72
C ALA A 116 17.60 -1.01 20.07
N GLU A 117 18.35 -1.16 21.17
CA GLU A 117 17.79 -1.22 22.53
C GLU A 117 16.98 0.04 22.86
N ARG A 118 17.54 1.22 22.59
CA ARG A 118 16.86 2.49 22.84
C ARG A 118 15.57 2.65 22.03
N LEU A 119 15.58 2.22 20.75
CA LEU A 119 14.39 2.22 19.90
C LEU A 119 13.35 1.18 20.37
N ALA A 120 13.80 0.01 20.85
CA ALA A 120 12.92 -1.01 21.42
C ALA A 120 12.23 -0.51 22.69
N GLU A 121 12.95 0.17 23.59
CA GLU A 121 12.38 0.81 24.79
C GLU A 121 11.28 1.82 24.41
N MET A 122 11.52 2.65 23.39
CA MET A 122 10.51 3.59 22.87
C MET A 122 9.30 2.88 22.28
N GLY A 123 9.53 1.75 21.59
CA GLY A 123 8.48 0.94 20.98
C GLY A 123 7.70 0.09 21.97
N ALA A 124 8.28 -0.30 23.11
CA ALA A 124 7.64 -1.16 24.11
C ALA A 124 6.36 -0.54 24.70
N GLY A 125 6.36 0.77 24.95
CA GLY A 125 5.16 1.49 25.37
C GLY A 125 4.06 1.55 24.29
N ALA A 126 4.43 1.48 23.02
CA ALA A 126 3.51 1.52 21.89
C ALA A 126 3.04 0.12 21.44
N GLN A 127 3.83 -0.92 21.66
CA GLN A 127 3.43 -2.33 21.40
C GLN A 127 2.36 -2.83 22.38
N ALA A 128 2.21 -2.20 23.55
CA ALA A 128 1.09 -2.44 24.46
C ALA A 128 -0.30 -2.10 23.83
N ILE A 129 -0.30 -1.47 22.66
CA ILE A 129 -1.51 -1.19 21.87
C ILE A 129 -1.78 -2.36 20.90
N GLY A 130 -1.88 -3.57 21.42
CA GLY A 130 -2.38 -4.74 20.70
C GLY A 130 -3.84 -4.56 20.25
N LEU A 131 -4.41 -5.58 19.62
CA LEU A 131 -5.82 -5.63 19.28
C LEU A 131 -6.68 -5.80 20.56
N SER A 132 -6.96 -4.69 21.26
CA SER A 132 -7.88 -4.73 22.40
C SER A 132 -9.25 -5.33 21.99
N PRO A 133 -9.99 -5.98 22.91
CA PRO A 133 -11.31 -6.53 22.62
C PRO A 133 -12.24 -5.51 21.94
N ALA A 134 -12.28 -4.29 22.45
CA ALA A 134 -13.09 -3.20 21.86
C ALA A 134 -12.68 -2.86 20.42
N ARG A 135 -11.38 -2.89 20.11
CA ARG A 135 -10.87 -2.65 18.75
C ARG A 135 -11.19 -3.83 17.83
N ARG A 136 -11.12 -5.08 18.31
CA ARG A 136 -11.54 -6.28 17.56
C ARG A 136 -13.03 -6.19 17.20
N THR A 137 -13.89 -5.82 18.15
CA THR A 137 -15.32 -5.62 17.90
C THR A 137 -15.56 -4.56 16.83
N ARG A 138 -14.97 -3.37 16.95
CA ARG A 138 -15.15 -2.30 15.95
C ARG A 138 -14.68 -2.71 14.55
N LEU A 139 -13.57 -3.42 14.44
CA LEU A 139 -13.09 -3.97 13.17
C LEU A 139 -14.05 -5.03 12.62
N GLY A 140 -14.55 -5.93 13.48
CA GLY A 140 -15.53 -6.94 13.12
C GLY A 140 -16.82 -6.32 12.57
N ASP A 141 -17.35 -5.30 13.24
CA ASP A 141 -18.54 -4.55 12.81
C ASP A 141 -18.31 -3.86 11.47
N MET A 142 -17.15 -3.22 11.28
CA MET A 142 -16.81 -2.59 10.01
C MET A 142 -16.78 -3.63 8.88
N TRP A 143 -16.10 -4.77 9.07
CA TRP A 143 -16.03 -5.80 8.03
C TRP A 143 -17.38 -6.50 7.79
N SER A 144 -18.24 -6.59 8.79
CA SER A 144 -19.61 -7.12 8.62
C SER A 144 -20.47 -6.19 7.78
N ARG A 145 -20.39 -4.88 8.04
CA ARG A 145 -21.05 -3.87 7.18
C ARG A 145 -20.48 -3.86 5.76
N ALA A 146 -19.15 -4.01 5.62
CA ALA A 146 -18.51 -4.11 4.31
C ALA A 146 -19.01 -5.32 3.51
N ALA A 147 -19.14 -6.49 4.15
CA ALA A 147 -19.70 -7.68 3.52
C ALA A 147 -21.12 -7.44 3.01
N ALA A 148 -22.01 -6.91 3.87
CA ALA A 148 -23.38 -6.60 3.51
C ALA A 148 -23.48 -5.56 2.38
N ALA A 149 -22.59 -4.58 2.36
CA ALA A 149 -22.53 -3.56 1.33
C ALA A 149 -22.12 -4.14 -0.03
N VAL A 150 -21.10 -5.00 -0.07
CA VAL A 150 -20.65 -5.67 -1.31
C VAL A 150 -21.77 -6.45 -1.99
N GLU A 151 -22.64 -7.12 -1.22
CA GLU A 151 -23.78 -7.89 -1.77
C GLU A 151 -24.93 -6.99 -2.26
N ARG A 152 -24.97 -5.73 -1.83
CA ARG A 152 -26.04 -4.78 -2.19
C ARG A 152 -25.65 -3.82 -3.31
N TRP A 153 -24.35 -3.58 -3.52
CA TRP A 153 -23.87 -2.64 -4.53
C TRP A 153 -24.18 -3.10 -5.95
N PRO A 154 -24.49 -2.18 -6.87
CA PRO A 154 -24.84 -2.51 -8.26
C PRO A 154 -23.58 -2.84 -9.08
N LEU A 155 -22.81 -3.86 -8.63
CA LEU A 155 -21.52 -4.21 -9.23
C LEU A 155 -21.65 -4.71 -10.66
N GLU A 156 -22.82 -5.19 -11.08
CA GLU A 156 -23.14 -5.60 -12.45
C GLU A 156 -23.03 -4.45 -13.46
N ARG A 157 -23.12 -3.21 -13.00
CA ARG A 157 -22.93 -2.01 -13.83
C ARG A 157 -21.47 -1.66 -14.10
N PHE A 158 -20.55 -2.33 -13.42
CA PHE A 158 -19.10 -2.09 -13.58
C PHE A 158 -18.58 -2.93 -14.76
N ASP A 159 -18.63 -2.36 -15.95
CA ASP A 159 -18.19 -3.02 -17.17
C ASP A 159 -16.67 -2.87 -17.43
N ARG A 160 -16.19 -3.51 -18.51
CA ARG A 160 -14.80 -3.47 -18.97
C ARG A 160 -14.31 -2.06 -19.30
N SER A 161 -15.18 -1.23 -19.86
CA SER A 161 -14.86 0.15 -20.22
C SER A 161 -14.63 0.99 -18.97
N GLN A 162 -15.51 0.85 -17.97
CA GLN A 162 -15.38 1.51 -16.68
C GLN A 162 -14.14 1.02 -15.93
N ALA A 163 -13.85 -0.27 -15.97
CA ALA A 163 -12.63 -0.84 -15.36
C ALA A 163 -11.35 -0.20 -15.97
N ALA A 164 -11.25 -0.17 -17.29
CA ALA A 164 -10.11 0.43 -17.99
C ALA A 164 -10.00 1.95 -17.73
N GLU A 165 -11.13 2.65 -17.71
CA GLU A 165 -11.16 4.10 -17.42
C GLU A 165 -10.72 4.40 -15.99
N GLN A 166 -11.30 3.73 -14.99
CA GLN A 166 -10.98 3.98 -13.58
C GLN A 166 -9.52 3.64 -13.27
N LEU A 167 -9.00 2.52 -13.76
CA LEU A 167 -7.57 2.19 -13.62
C LEU A 167 -6.68 3.26 -14.28
N THR A 168 -7.10 3.81 -15.42
CA THR A 168 -6.36 4.89 -16.11
C THR A 168 -6.39 6.20 -15.31
N VAL A 169 -7.50 6.54 -14.67
CA VAL A 169 -7.59 7.72 -13.79
C VAL A 169 -6.54 7.63 -12.67
N PHE A 170 -6.41 6.47 -12.04
CA PHE A 170 -5.42 6.28 -10.97
C PHE A 170 -3.99 6.18 -11.51
N TYR A 171 -3.77 5.58 -12.67
CA TYR A 171 -2.48 5.62 -13.36
C TYR A 171 -2.02 7.07 -13.60
N ARG A 172 -2.89 7.95 -14.12
CA ARG A 172 -2.61 9.39 -14.30
C ARG A 172 -2.25 10.07 -12.98
N ARG A 173 -2.95 9.73 -11.88
CA ARG A 173 -2.65 10.28 -10.55
C ARG A 173 -1.29 9.85 -10.03
N VAL A 174 -0.84 8.65 -10.35
CA VAL A 174 0.53 8.20 -10.02
C VAL A 174 1.54 8.97 -10.85
N CYS A 175 1.35 9.05 -12.18
CA CYS A 175 2.25 9.78 -13.07
C CYS A 175 2.39 11.25 -12.67
N ALA A 176 1.27 11.91 -12.29
CA ALA A 176 1.27 13.30 -11.82
C ALA A 176 1.94 13.50 -10.45
N ALA A 177 2.17 12.44 -9.69
CA ALA A 177 2.86 12.50 -8.39
C ALA A 177 4.34 12.14 -8.48
N VAL A 178 4.83 11.73 -9.65
CA VAL A 178 6.27 11.50 -9.90
C VAL A 178 7.00 12.84 -9.73
N PRO A 179 8.08 12.90 -8.95
CA PRO A 179 8.88 14.12 -8.85
C PRO A 179 9.48 14.52 -10.20
N ASP A 180 9.36 15.79 -10.57
CA ASP A 180 10.00 16.35 -11.76
C ASP A 180 11.52 16.32 -11.60
N ASP A 181 12.00 16.73 -10.43
CA ASP A 181 13.39 16.62 -10.04
C ASP A 181 13.56 15.70 -8.83
N TRP A 182 14.15 14.54 -9.08
CA TRP A 182 14.42 13.53 -8.05
C TRP A 182 15.54 13.91 -7.08
N SER A 183 16.47 14.79 -7.51
CA SER A 183 17.61 15.21 -6.69
C SER A 183 17.19 16.21 -5.60
N HIS A 184 16.12 16.94 -5.84
CA HIS A 184 15.56 17.93 -4.91
C HIS A 184 14.16 17.58 -4.41
N ALA A 185 13.72 16.31 -4.60
CA ALA A 185 12.40 15.87 -4.15
C ALA A 185 12.33 15.88 -2.63
N SER A 186 11.36 16.64 -2.07
CA SER A 186 11.17 16.67 -0.63
C SER A 186 10.68 15.32 -0.10
N PRO A 187 10.97 14.99 1.18
CA PRO A 187 10.45 13.78 1.84
C PRO A 187 8.93 13.65 1.73
N GLU A 188 8.21 14.77 1.80
CA GLU A 188 6.76 14.81 1.69
C GLU A 188 6.28 14.50 0.27
N ALA A 189 7.01 14.97 -0.77
CA ALA A 189 6.71 14.65 -2.16
C ALA A 189 6.91 13.14 -2.44
N LEU A 190 8.03 12.57 -1.99
CA LEU A 190 8.31 11.13 -2.09
C LEU A 190 7.29 10.30 -1.32
N HIS A 191 6.85 10.76 -0.14
CA HIS A 191 5.82 10.08 0.64
C HIS A 191 4.45 10.11 -0.07
N ARG A 192 4.05 11.26 -0.64
CA ARG A 192 2.82 11.36 -1.45
C ARG A 192 2.88 10.43 -2.67
N PHE A 193 4.01 10.42 -3.37
CA PHE A 193 4.22 9.51 -4.50
C PHE A 193 4.10 8.04 -4.07
N ARG A 194 4.76 7.63 -2.99
CA ARG A 194 4.63 6.29 -2.40
C ARG A 194 3.17 5.92 -2.12
N GLN A 195 2.38 6.84 -1.56
CA GLN A 195 0.96 6.58 -1.31
C GLN A 195 0.20 6.27 -2.60
N ARG A 196 0.46 7.00 -3.70
CA ARG A 196 -0.17 6.76 -5.00
C ARG A 196 0.26 5.44 -5.62
N VAL A 197 1.54 5.09 -5.52
CA VAL A 197 2.07 3.78 -5.97
C VAL A 197 1.37 2.63 -5.22
N VAL A 198 1.26 2.71 -3.90
CA VAL A 198 0.58 1.69 -3.08
C VAL A 198 -0.89 1.55 -3.46
N GLU A 199 -1.58 2.68 -3.63
CA GLU A 199 -2.99 2.70 -4.01
C GLU A 199 -3.21 2.02 -5.37
N HIS A 200 -2.47 2.46 -6.38
CA HIS A 200 -2.57 1.92 -7.74
C HIS A 200 -2.17 0.44 -7.80
N ARG A 201 -1.14 0.03 -7.07
CA ARG A 201 -0.74 -1.38 -6.99
C ARG A 201 -1.90 -2.28 -6.53
N TYR A 202 -2.66 -1.87 -5.51
CA TYR A 202 -3.82 -2.63 -5.06
C TYR A 202 -4.97 -2.59 -6.08
N GLN A 203 -5.17 -1.49 -6.78
CA GLN A 203 -6.18 -1.38 -7.82
C GLN A 203 -5.88 -2.27 -9.03
N MET A 204 -4.59 -2.46 -9.35
CA MET A 204 -4.15 -3.37 -10.42
C MET A 204 -4.44 -4.85 -10.13
N GLU A 205 -4.78 -5.24 -8.90
CA GLU A 205 -5.29 -6.58 -8.59
C GLU A 205 -6.57 -6.90 -9.37
N LEU A 206 -7.35 -5.88 -9.75
CA LEU A 206 -8.50 -6.03 -10.65
C LEU A 206 -8.11 -6.53 -12.06
N ALA A 207 -6.91 -6.16 -12.52
CA ALA A 207 -6.40 -6.56 -13.83
C ALA A 207 -5.65 -7.92 -13.82
N ASP A 208 -5.40 -8.49 -12.63
CA ASP A 208 -4.63 -9.74 -12.49
C ASP A 208 -5.15 -10.89 -13.36
N PRO A 209 -6.49 -11.14 -13.44
CA PRO A 209 -7.02 -12.22 -14.27
C PRO A 209 -6.84 -12.02 -15.78
N LEU A 210 -6.53 -10.80 -16.26
CA LEU A 210 -6.39 -10.52 -17.69
C LEU A 210 -5.16 -11.19 -18.29
N TRP A 211 -4.04 -11.06 -17.61
CA TRP A 211 -2.77 -11.67 -17.98
C TRP A 211 -1.91 -11.89 -16.73
N PRO A 212 -2.14 -12.98 -15.97
CA PRO A 212 -1.54 -13.16 -14.65
C PRO A 212 -0.01 -13.03 -14.63
N LYS A 213 0.70 -13.56 -15.65
CA LYS A 213 2.17 -13.45 -15.72
C LYS A 213 2.64 -11.99 -15.83
N LEU A 214 2.00 -11.20 -16.70
CA LEU A 214 2.34 -9.78 -16.86
C LEU A 214 2.00 -8.98 -15.58
N MET A 215 0.82 -9.21 -15.03
CA MET A 215 0.37 -8.51 -13.82
C MET A 215 1.23 -8.86 -12.61
N HIS A 216 1.65 -10.13 -12.47
CA HIS A 216 2.58 -10.53 -11.42
C HIS A 216 3.91 -9.77 -11.50
N VAL A 217 4.51 -9.66 -12.68
CA VAL A 217 5.75 -8.87 -12.89
C VAL A 217 5.49 -7.40 -12.53
N TRP A 218 4.40 -6.82 -13.02
CA TRP A 218 4.08 -5.43 -12.76
C TRP A 218 3.86 -5.15 -11.26
N VAL A 219 3.08 -5.98 -10.59
CA VAL A 219 2.81 -5.87 -9.13
C VAL A 219 4.09 -6.04 -8.32
N SER A 220 4.96 -6.97 -8.72
CA SER A 220 6.26 -7.19 -8.08
C SER A 220 7.18 -5.96 -8.20
N GLU A 221 7.30 -5.37 -9.39
CA GLU A 221 8.10 -4.16 -9.60
C GLU A 221 7.49 -2.94 -8.86
N ALA A 222 6.16 -2.80 -8.82
CA ALA A 222 5.49 -1.78 -8.04
C ALA A 222 5.71 -1.96 -6.53
N GLN A 223 5.78 -3.22 -6.05
CA GLN A 223 6.13 -3.53 -4.68
C GLN A 223 7.57 -3.11 -4.37
N ARG A 224 8.53 -3.42 -5.26
CA ARG A 224 9.93 -2.99 -5.11
C ARG A 224 10.06 -1.46 -5.05
N LEU A 225 9.32 -0.74 -5.91
CA LEU A 225 9.27 0.72 -5.89
C LEU A 225 8.74 1.24 -4.53
N ARG A 226 7.62 0.67 -4.08
CA ARG A 226 7.04 1.00 -2.77
C ARG A 226 8.02 0.76 -1.62
N ASP A 227 8.81 -0.32 -1.69
CA ASP A 227 9.77 -0.68 -0.65
C ASP A 227 10.95 0.29 -0.62
N ARG A 228 11.47 0.71 -1.80
CA ARG A 228 12.51 1.75 -1.87
C ARG A 228 12.05 3.10 -1.31
N LEU A 229 10.85 3.52 -1.67
CA LEU A 229 10.24 4.76 -1.13
C LEU A 229 9.88 4.61 0.36
N GLY A 230 9.60 3.39 0.82
CA GLY A 230 9.37 3.06 2.21
C GLY A 230 10.64 3.20 3.04
N ALA A 231 11.71 2.55 2.63
CA ALA A 231 13.01 2.62 3.29
C ALA A 231 13.53 4.07 3.35
N HIS A 232 13.39 4.85 2.27
CA HIS A 232 13.68 6.29 2.33
C HIS A 232 12.89 7.01 3.42
N HIS A 233 11.57 6.75 3.53
CA HIS A 233 10.72 7.36 4.55
C HIS A 233 11.11 6.95 5.97
N ASP A 234 11.48 5.69 6.18
CA ASP A 234 11.91 5.17 7.46
C ASP A 234 13.26 5.79 7.90
N LEU A 235 14.15 6.08 6.94
CA LEU A 235 15.37 6.88 7.18
C LEU A 235 15.07 8.34 7.55
N VAL A 236 14.00 8.95 7.00
CA VAL A 236 13.56 10.30 7.42
C VAL A 236 13.06 10.29 8.86
N ILE A 237 12.36 9.23 9.29
CA ILE A 237 11.94 9.06 10.68
C ILE A 237 13.17 8.91 11.59
N LEU A 238 14.13 8.06 11.21
CA LEU A 238 15.36 7.89 11.96
C LEU A 238 16.15 9.21 12.08
N GLN A 239 16.25 9.98 11.00
CA GLN A 239 16.91 11.29 10.99
C GLN A 239 16.28 12.25 12.01
N ARG A 240 14.94 12.33 12.06
CA ARG A 240 14.23 13.16 13.05
C ARG A 240 14.55 12.76 14.49
N LEU A 241 14.72 11.47 14.76
CA LEU A 241 15.11 10.99 16.09
C LEU A 241 16.55 11.37 16.49
N THR A 242 17.38 11.82 15.55
CA THR A 242 18.74 12.35 15.82
C THR A 242 18.78 13.87 16.00
N GLU A 243 17.69 14.59 15.86
CA GLU A 243 17.64 16.03 16.08
C GLU A 243 17.95 16.40 17.56
N PRO A 244 18.33 17.66 17.86
CA PRO A 244 18.57 18.12 19.23
C PRO A 244 17.38 17.76 20.15
N HIS A 245 17.68 17.29 21.34
CA HIS A 245 16.71 16.84 22.37
C HIS A 245 15.92 15.57 22.02
N GLN A 246 16.19 14.95 20.87
CA GLN A 246 15.60 13.66 20.51
C GLN A 246 16.38 12.47 21.09
N PRO A 247 15.77 11.28 21.20
CA PRO A 247 16.37 10.13 21.88
C PRO A 247 17.70 9.67 21.32
N LEU A 248 17.98 9.91 20.03
CA LEU A 248 19.21 9.50 19.35
C LEU A 248 20.16 10.68 19.04
N ALA A 249 19.94 11.86 19.63
CA ALA A 249 20.74 13.07 19.36
C ALA A 249 22.26 12.87 19.46
N ARG A 250 22.73 12.04 20.42
CA ARG A 250 24.16 11.73 20.63
C ARG A 250 24.81 10.99 19.46
N TRP A 251 24.04 10.33 18.60
CA TRP A 251 24.56 9.60 17.43
C TRP A 251 24.43 10.40 16.14
N ARG A 252 23.96 11.65 16.19
CA ARG A 252 23.70 12.47 15.00
C ARG A 252 24.89 12.49 14.03
N SER A 253 26.08 12.84 14.52
CA SER A 253 27.29 12.96 13.69
C SER A 253 27.69 11.64 13.00
N GLN A 254 27.37 10.50 13.62
CA GLN A 254 27.67 9.17 13.06
C GLN A 254 26.61 8.73 12.04
N LEU A 255 25.35 9.13 12.22
CA LEU A 255 24.21 8.67 11.42
C LEU A 255 23.94 9.56 10.22
N GLU A 256 24.21 10.86 10.32
CA GLU A 256 23.81 11.86 9.31
C GLU A 256 24.32 11.53 7.90
N LEU A 257 25.62 11.23 7.77
CA LEU A 257 26.22 10.90 6.49
C LEU A 257 25.70 9.56 5.95
N LEU A 258 25.58 8.55 6.80
CA LEU A 258 25.06 7.23 6.44
C LEU A 258 23.61 7.30 5.95
N ILE A 259 22.77 8.07 6.65
CA ILE A 259 21.37 8.28 6.27
C ILE A 259 21.30 8.99 4.92
N ALA A 260 22.06 10.07 4.71
CA ALA A 260 22.03 10.86 3.48
C ALA A 260 22.43 10.00 2.25
N GLU A 261 23.53 9.22 2.37
CA GLU A 261 23.96 8.33 1.29
C GLU A 261 22.90 7.26 0.98
N ARG A 262 22.34 6.63 2.02
CA ARG A 262 21.33 5.60 1.85
C ARG A 262 20.03 6.13 1.26
N GLN A 263 19.59 7.33 1.67
CA GLN A 263 18.47 8.02 1.07
C GLN A 263 18.71 8.28 -0.43
N THR A 264 19.89 8.75 -0.80
CA THR A 264 20.28 8.96 -2.21
C THR A 264 20.21 7.66 -3.01
N ALA A 265 20.71 6.55 -2.46
CA ALA A 265 20.65 5.24 -3.11
C ALA A 265 19.20 4.76 -3.32
N HIS A 266 18.33 4.95 -2.33
CA HIS A 266 16.90 4.61 -2.46
C HIS A 266 16.18 5.47 -3.49
N VAL A 267 16.44 6.77 -3.52
CA VAL A 267 15.90 7.71 -4.52
C VAL A 267 16.33 7.30 -5.93
N ALA A 268 17.62 7.01 -6.15
CA ALA A 268 18.12 6.55 -7.44
C ALA A 268 17.47 5.23 -7.89
N ALA A 269 17.30 4.28 -6.97
CA ALA A 269 16.61 3.01 -7.27
C ALA A 269 15.13 3.24 -7.58
N ALA A 270 14.43 4.09 -6.82
CA ALA A 270 13.03 4.45 -7.04
C ALA A 270 12.83 5.13 -8.40
N LYS A 271 13.72 6.06 -8.80
CA LYS A 271 13.71 6.71 -10.11
C LYS A 271 13.78 5.69 -11.25
N ARG A 272 14.70 4.71 -11.19
CA ARG A 272 14.83 3.65 -12.21
C ARG A 272 13.58 2.79 -12.31
N LEU A 273 13.00 2.37 -11.18
CA LEU A 273 11.78 1.58 -11.15
C LEU A 273 10.57 2.36 -11.69
N THR A 274 10.47 3.64 -11.35
CA THR A 274 9.42 4.54 -11.85
C THR A 274 9.47 4.67 -13.37
N GLY A 275 10.66 4.86 -13.94
CA GLY A 275 10.84 4.98 -15.39
C GLY A 275 10.41 3.72 -16.17
N ARG A 276 10.42 2.54 -15.55
CA ARG A 276 9.90 1.30 -16.16
C ARG A 276 8.39 1.16 -15.99
N LEU A 277 7.90 1.37 -14.77
CA LEU A 277 6.49 1.14 -14.43
C LEU A 277 5.54 2.17 -15.06
N PHE A 278 6.00 3.40 -15.21
CA PHE A 278 5.18 4.53 -15.63
C PHE A 278 5.71 5.20 -16.90
N ALA A 279 6.41 4.43 -17.76
CA ALA A 279 6.92 4.90 -19.06
C ALA A 279 5.80 5.13 -20.08
N GLU A 280 4.69 4.39 -19.95
CA GLU A 280 3.61 4.38 -20.91
C GLU A 280 2.73 5.64 -20.76
N LYS A 281 2.32 6.23 -21.88
CA LYS A 281 1.32 7.33 -21.84
C LYS A 281 -0.04 6.78 -21.40
N SER A 282 -0.79 7.55 -20.63
CA SER A 282 -2.10 7.13 -20.09
C SER A 282 -3.08 6.61 -21.14
N LYS A 283 -3.04 7.18 -22.36
CA LYS A 283 -3.88 6.70 -23.47
C LYS A 283 -3.51 5.30 -23.90
N ALA A 284 -2.20 5.00 -24.03
CA ALA A 284 -1.71 3.68 -24.40
C ALA A 284 -1.98 2.66 -23.27
N PHE A 285 -1.79 3.04 -22.02
CA PHE A 285 -2.17 2.23 -20.85
C PHE A 285 -3.65 1.84 -20.90
N ARG A 286 -4.55 2.80 -21.15
CA ARG A 286 -5.99 2.53 -21.29
C ARG A 286 -6.29 1.58 -22.43
N GLN A 287 -5.71 1.81 -23.63
CA GLN A 287 -5.92 0.97 -24.80
C GLN A 287 -5.47 -0.47 -24.55
N ARG A 288 -4.31 -0.65 -23.95
CA ARG A 288 -3.80 -1.99 -23.59
C ARG A 288 -4.73 -2.70 -22.62
N LEU A 289 -5.23 -2.05 -21.57
CA LEU A 289 -6.18 -2.66 -20.65
C LEU A 289 -7.49 -3.03 -21.35
N ALA A 290 -8.04 -2.14 -22.18
CA ALA A 290 -9.28 -2.40 -22.93
C ALA A 290 -9.12 -3.63 -23.82
N SER A 291 -8.04 -3.72 -24.61
CA SER A 291 -7.76 -4.88 -25.47
C SER A 291 -7.58 -6.18 -24.67
N LEU A 292 -6.96 -6.13 -23.50
CA LEU A 292 -6.82 -7.31 -22.63
C LEU A 292 -8.18 -7.77 -22.08
N TRP A 293 -9.07 -6.84 -21.70
CA TRP A 293 -10.44 -7.15 -21.27
C TRP A 293 -11.25 -7.79 -22.39
N GLU A 294 -11.20 -7.25 -23.62
CA GLU A 294 -11.87 -7.78 -24.79
C GLU A 294 -11.40 -9.20 -25.10
N HIS A 295 -10.08 -9.43 -25.17
CA HIS A 295 -9.51 -10.75 -25.42
C HIS A 295 -9.93 -11.78 -24.36
N ARG A 296 -9.98 -11.37 -23.08
CA ARG A 296 -10.40 -12.26 -22.00
C ARG A 296 -11.88 -12.62 -22.08
N ALA A 297 -12.73 -11.73 -22.58
CA ALA A 297 -14.14 -12.01 -22.80
C ALA A 297 -14.35 -13.04 -23.91
N GLN A 298 -13.65 -12.88 -25.04
CA GLN A 298 -13.73 -13.80 -26.20
C GLN A 298 -13.26 -15.25 -25.93
N ARG A 299 -12.44 -15.48 -24.93
CA ARG A 299 -11.93 -16.83 -24.60
C ARG A 299 -12.88 -17.67 -23.73
N ARG A 300 -14.03 -17.16 -23.34
CA ARG A 300 -15.02 -17.84 -22.52
C ARG A 300 -16.30 -18.22 -23.26
N ASP A 301 -16.42 -17.76 -24.52
CA ASP A 301 -17.41 -18.24 -25.47
C ASP A 301 -16.84 -19.42 -26.29
#